data_7e69ea8c8cb73d3fd381bbc33e630c08
#
_entry.id   7e69ea8c8cb73d3fd381bbc33e630c08
#
_cell.length_a   1.000
_cell.length_b   1.000
_cell.length_c   1.000
_cell.angle_alpha   90.00
_cell.angle_beta   90.00
_cell.angle_gamma   90.00
#
_symmetry.space_group_name_H-M   'P 1'
#
loop_
_entity.id
_entity.type
_entity.pdbx_description
1 polymer ?
#
loop_
_entity_poly.entity_id
_entity_poly.type
_entity_poly.pdbx_seq_one_letter_code
_entity_poly.pdbx_strand_id
1 'polypeptide(L)'
;MTMQLIRTAFIALALFATGHAHAQTYPDRTIRILVGFTPGSATDISARMFAQKLGEAWNVPVTVENLPGAGGSAGAERAAKSPPDGYTLYWGANGAMTINPSLLPNPSFDPQRDLAPIARLLVSPTILAVNNDVPARSVAELIALARAQPGKLSYASPGTGTPQHIAGEVLKSQLGLDIVHVPYRGANFTDVIGGRVTMTFQNAGALLATVRDGKLRGLAMTARNRSPNMPELPTMIEAGVPDFEVASWFGLLAPVGTPAPIIAKLHKQAVEIVQHPHLRENFGRIGLDVVSDAPEAFATIIRTDTAKWAKVIKDAGIKAGE
;
A
#
# COMPACT_ATOMS: atom_id res chain seq x y z
N MET A 1 -30.49 -0.58 67.81
CA MET A 1 -31.14 -1.26 66.65
C MET A 1 -31.17 -0.40 65.38
N THR A 2 -31.31 0.88 65.45
CA THR A 2 -31.37 1.82 64.28
C THR A 2 -30.06 1.97 63.50
N MET A 3 -28.90 1.96 64.15
CA MET A 3 -27.61 2.16 63.50
C MET A 3 -27.10 0.96 62.67
N GLN A 4 -27.52 -0.23 63.00
CA GLN A 4 -27.19 -1.45 62.22
C GLN A 4 -28.03 -1.57 60.94
N LEU A 5 -29.30 -1.15 60.98
CA LEU A 5 -30.16 -1.13 59.81
C LEU A 5 -29.70 -0.10 58.74
N ILE A 6 -29.16 1.03 59.18
CA ILE A 6 -28.65 2.06 58.29
C ILE A 6 -27.35 1.56 57.61
N ARG A 7 -26.45 0.86 58.30
CA ARG A 7 -25.24 0.25 57.74
C ARG A 7 -25.54 -0.84 56.71
N THR A 8 -26.55 -1.68 56.98
CA THR A 8 -26.96 -2.74 56.03
C THR A 8 -27.65 -2.15 54.78
N ALA A 9 -28.38 -1.08 54.91
CA ALA A 9 -28.98 -0.38 53.78
C ALA A 9 -27.94 0.32 52.87
N PHE A 10 -26.86 0.88 53.45
CA PHE A 10 -25.75 1.48 52.68
C PHE A 10 -24.91 0.43 51.95
N ILE A 11 -24.69 -0.74 52.52
CA ILE A 11 -23.98 -1.85 51.88
C ILE A 11 -24.80 -2.45 50.74
N ALA A 12 -26.13 -2.58 50.92
CA ALA A 12 -27.02 -3.03 49.86
C ALA A 12 -27.10 -2.07 48.68
N LEU A 13 -27.09 -0.76 48.94
CA LEU A 13 -27.14 0.27 47.88
C LEU A 13 -25.79 0.35 47.10
N ALA A 14 -24.65 0.07 47.76
CA ALA A 14 -23.34 0.02 47.10
C ALA A 14 -23.18 -1.20 46.19
N LEU A 15 -23.87 -2.31 46.45
CA LEU A 15 -23.87 -3.51 45.62
C LEU A 15 -24.77 -3.39 44.37
N PHE A 16 -25.73 -2.49 44.34
CA PHE A 16 -26.57 -2.18 43.18
C PHE A 16 -25.89 -1.16 42.21
N ALA A 17 -24.83 -0.47 42.64
CA ALA A 17 -24.08 0.48 41.83
C ALA A 17 -22.99 -0.18 40.95
N THR A 18 -22.92 -1.53 40.88
CA THR A 18 -22.19 -2.19 39.79
C THR A 18 -22.98 -1.97 38.49
N GLY A 19 -22.90 -0.73 38.02
CA GLY A 19 -23.39 -0.37 36.71
C GLY A 19 -22.89 -1.40 35.72
N HIS A 20 -23.80 -2.03 34.99
CA HIS A 20 -23.48 -2.80 33.81
C HIS A 20 -22.73 -1.83 32.90
N ALA A 21 -21.41 -1.90 32.92
CA ALA A 21 -20.61 -1.37 31.83
C ALA A 21 -21.12 -2.11 30.58
N HIS A 22 -22.13 -1.55 29.94
CA HIS A 22 -22.47 -1.96 28.58
C HIS A 22 -21.17 -1.80 27.81
N ALA A 23 -20.50 -2.90 27.55
CA ALA A 23 -19.44 -2.92 26.58
C ALA A 23 -20.06 -2.33 25.31
N GLN A 24 -19.75 -1.06 25.04
CA GLN A 24 -20.24 -0.37 23.86
C GLN A 24 -19.98 -1.27 22.68
N THR A 25 -21.03 -1.67 21.97
CA THR A 25 -20.92 -2.63 20.87
C THR A 25 -20.19 -1.90 19.73
N TYR A 26 -18.86 -2.06 19.67
CA TYR A 26 -18.07 -1.51 18.55
C TYR A 26 -18.47 -2.20 17.23
N PRO A 27 -18.71 -1.46 16.13
CA PRO A 27 -18.86 -0.01 16.06
C PRO A 27 -20.32 0.43 16.34
N ASP A 28 -20.49 1.59 16.94
CA ASP A 28 -21.81 2.21 17.22
C ASP A 28 -21.97 3.61 16.58
N ARG A 29 -20.95 4.07 15.86
CA ARG A 29 -20.89 5.39 15.22
C ARG A 29 -20.06 5.35 13.94
N THR A 30 -19.99 6.48 13.25
CA THR A 30 -19.25 6.65 12.00
C THR A 30 -17.77 6.27 12.15
N ILE A 31 -17.27 5.43 11.26
CA ILE A 31 -15.86 5.12 11.09
C ILE A 31 -15.28 6.02 10.00
N ARG A 32 -14.11 6.61 10.22
CA ARG A 32 -13.36 7.38 9.23
C ARG A 32 -12.15 6.60 8.75
N ILE A 33 -11.99 6.51 7.45
CA ILE A 33 -10.80 5.94 6.81
C ILE A 33 -10.01 7.08 6.16
N LEU A 34 -8.83 7.36 6.69
CA LEU A 34 -7.93 8.36 6.14
C LEU A 34 -7.11 7.78 5.00
N VAL A 35 -6.95 8.54 3.92
CA VAL A 35 -6.18 8.18 2.71
C VAL A 35 -5.18 9.28 2.43
N GLY A 36 -3.88 8.94 2.38
CA GLY A 36 -2.79 9.90 2.16
C GLY A 36 -2.59 10.35 0.70
N PHE A 37 -3.57 10.09 -0.18
CA PHE A 37 -3.47 10.36 -1.62
C PHE A 37 -4.69 11.13 -2.13
N THR A 38 -4.54 11.73 -3.32
CA THR A 38 -5.62 12.51 -3.96
C THR A 38 -6.83 11.63 -4.29
N PRO A 39 -8.04 12.21 -4.28
CA PRO A 39 -9.23 11.54 -4.81
C PRO A 39 -9.00 11.01 -6.23
N GLY A 40 -9.56 9.82 -6.53
CA GLY A 40 -9.42 9.16 -7.82
C GLY A 40 -8.11 8.36 -8.00
N SER A 41 -7.18 8.40 -7.04
CA SER A 41 -6.03 7.48 -7.03
C SER A 41 -6.46 6.04 -6.77
N ALA A 42 -5.65 5.05 -7.16
CA ALA A 42 -5.93 3.64 -6.86
C ALA A 42 -6.13 3.39 -5.35
N THR A 43 -5.38 4.11 -4.50
CA THR A 43 -5.51 4.07 -3.05
C THR A 43 -6.87 4.59 -2.60
N ASP A 44 -7.34 5.71 -3.15
CA ASP A 44 -8.65 6.29 -2.82
C ASP A 44 -9.80 5.40 -3.33
N ILE A 45 -9.74 4.97 -4.59
CA ILE A 45 -10.77 4.11 -5.19
C ILE A 45 -10.92 2.82 -4.37
N SER A 46 -9.80 2.15 -4.05
CA SER A 46 -9.83 0.91 -3.27
C SER A 46 -10.36 1.12 -1.85
N ALA A 47 -9.98 2.23 -1.19
CA ALA A 47 -10.49 2.60 0.13
C ALA A 47 -11.99 2.83 0.13
N ARG A 48 -12.54 3.50 -0.90
CA ARG A 48 -13.99 3.76 -1.03
C ARG A 48 -14.78 2.50 -1.28
N MET A 49 -14.28 1.61 -2.15
CA MET A 49 -14.90 0.31 -2.40
C MET A 49 -14.96 -0.54 -1.11
N PHE A 50 -13.87 -0.53 -0.33
CA PHE A 50 -13.81 -1.19 0.97
C PHE A 50 -14.75 -0.52 1.99
N ALA A 51 -14.71 0.81 2.12
CA ALA A 51 -15.51 1.59 3.06
C ALA A 51 -17.01 1.37 2.86
N GLN A 52 -17.46 1.35 1.61
CA GLN A 52 -18.86 1.05 1.28
C GLN A 52 -19.27 -0.32 1.83
N LYS A 53 -18.48 -1.36 1.57
CA LYS A 53 -18.79 -2.73 2.02
C LYS A 53 -18.69 -2.90 3.54
N LEU A 54 -17.78 -2.19 4.19
CA LEU A 54 -17.69 -2.18 5.64
C LEU A 54 -18.92 -1.51 6.26
N GLY A 55 -19.39 -0.40 5.68
CA GLY A 55 -20.61 0.28 6.11
C GLY A 55 -21.86 -0.58 5.96
N GLU A 56 -21.99 -1.27 4.81
CA GLU A 56 -23.06 -2.24 4.56
C GLU A 56 -23.04 -3.39 5.58
N ALA A 57 -21.86 -3.97 5.84
CA ALA A 57 -21.71 -5.14 6.72
C ALA A 57 -22.02 -4.82 8.19
N TRP A 58 -21.69 -3.62 8.64
CA TRP A 58 -21.85 -3.23 10.06
C TRP A 58 -23.03 -2.30 10.34
N ASN A 59 -23.74 -1.89 9.28
CA ASN A 59 -24.86 -0.94 9.36
C ASN A 59 -24.48 0.37 10.07
N VAL A 60 -23.28 0.90 9.81
CA VAL A 60 -22.80 2.19 10.30
C VAL A 60 -22.19 2.99 9.15
N PRO A 61 -22.26 4.32 9.18
CA PRO A 61 -21.58 5.12 8.16
C PRO A 61 -20.07 4.91 8.19
N VAL A 62 -19.44 4.71 7.01
CA VAL A 62 -17.98 4.67 6.84
C VAL A 62 -17.60 5.71 5.80
N THR A 63 -16.78 6.70 6.20
CA THR A 63 -16.38 7.81 5.34
C THR A 63 -14.90 7.71 4.97
N VAL A 64 -14.55 8.17 3.77
CA VAL A 64 -13.16 8.27 3.30
C VAL A 64 -12.77 9.74 3.22
N GLU A 65 -11.68 10.09 3.90
CA GLU A 65 -11.12 11.44 3.94
C GLU A 65 -9.71 11.44 3.32
N ASN A 66 -9.51 12.27 2.30
CA ASN A 66 -8.23 12.38 1.61
C ASN A 66 -7.37 13.48 2.22
N LEU A 67 -6.15 13.12 2.63
CA LEU A 67 -5.13 14.02 3.19
C LEU A 67 -3.83 13.82 2.41
N PRO A 68 -3.76 14.31 1.17
CA PRO A 68 -2.60 14.10 0.31
C PRO A 68 -1.39 14.89 0.79
N GLY A 69 -0.19 14.31 0.61
CA GLY A 69 1.07 14.97 0.90
C GLY A 69 2.17 13.99 1.27
N ALA A 70 3.41 14.33 0.93
CA ALA A 70 4.62 13.57 1.25
C ALA A 70 4.47 12.06 0.97
N GLY A 71 3.97 11.66 -0.23
CA GLY A 71 3.82 10.26 -0.59
C GLY A 71 2.87 9.46 0.32
N GLY A 72 1.87 10.13 0.92
CA GLY A 72 0.89 9.53 1.83
C GLY A 72 1.19 9.75 3.31
N SER A 73 2.37 10.27 3.67
CA SER A 73 2.78 10.43 5.07
C SER A 73 1.88 11.41 5.85
N ALA A 74 1.31 12.43 5.21
CA ALA A 74 0.39 13.37 5.88
C ALA A 74 -0.86 12.67 6.43
N GLY A 75 -1.48 11.80 5.63
CA GLY A 75 -2.62 10.99 6.07
C GLY A 75 -2.24 9.98 7.17
N ALA A 76 -1.07 9.35 7.05
CA ALA A 76 -0.57 8.40 8.04
C ALA A 76 -0.30 9.07 9.39
N GLU A 77 0.36 10.23 9.39
CA GLU A 77 0.62 11.03 10.60
C GLU A 77 -0.67 11.46 11.29
N ARG A 78 -1.64 11.93 10.50
CA ARG A 78 -2.96 12.29 11.04
C ARG A 78 -3.67 11.11 11.69
N ALA A 79 -3.59 9.93 11.08
CA ALA A 79 -4.13 8.71 11.65
C ALA A 79 -3.42 8.35 12.97
N ALA A 80 -2.09 8.33 12.97
CA ALA A 80 -1.27 8.00 14.13
C ALA A 80 -1.58 8.88 15.36
N LYS A 81 -1.93 10.16 15.13
CA LYS A 81 -2.32 11.13 16.18
C LYS A 81 -3.80 11.09 16.56
N SER A 82 -4.59 10.20 15.99
CA SER A 82 -6.01 10.05 16.31
C SER A 82 -6.22 9.16 17.55
N PRO A 83 -7.38 9.26 18.24
CA PRO A 83 -7.69 8.37 19.35
C PRO A 83 -7.62 6.88 18.95
N PRO A 84 -7.05 6.01 19.79
CA PRO A 84 -6.92 4.58 19.50
C PRO A 84 -8.19 3.81 19.88
N ASP A 85 -9.34 4.23 19.36
CA ASP A 85 -10.67 3.70 19.67
C ASP A 85 -11.31 2.90 18.52
N GLY A 86 -10.57 2.76 17.38
CA GLY A 86 -11.01 2.04 16.20
C GLY A 86 -11.90 2.84 15.24
N TYR A 87 -12.25 4.09 15.55
CA TYR A 87 -13.12 4.91 14.69
C TYR A 87 -12.37 5.80 13.71
N THR A 88 -11.06 5.90 13.84
CA THR A 88 -10.18 6.47 12.80
C THR A 88 -9.19 5.41 12.35
N LEU A 89 -9.27 5.06 11.08
CA LEU A 89 -8.42 4.04 10.45
C LEU A 89 -7.58 4.71 9.34
N TYR A 90 -6.50 4.08 8.98
CA TYR A 90 -5.66 4.49 7.85
C TYR A 90 -5.65 3.43 6.76
N TRP A 91 -6.02 3.81 5.55
CA TRP A 91 -5.81 2.99 4.36
C TRP A 91 -4.43 3.31 3.81
N GLY A 92 -3.46 2.54 4.28
CA GLY A 92 -2.05 2.80 4.06
C GLY A 92 -1.51 2.17 2.79
N ALA A 93 -0.43 2.77 2.30
CA ALA A 93 0.37 2.25 1.20
C ALA A 93 1.85 2.23 1.59
N ASN A 94 2.64 1.38 0.94
CA ASN A 94 4.04 1.18 1.27
C ASN A 94 4.90 2.46 1.18
N GLY A 95 4.56 3.42 0.33
CA GLY A 95 5.27 4.70 0.28
C GLY A 95 5.40 5.35 1.65
N ALA A 96 4.26 5.66 2.29
CA ALA A 96 4.23 6.28 3.62
C ALA A 96 4.75 5.38 4.72
N MET A 97 4.53 4.06 4.61
CA MET A 97 4.79 3.10 5.68
C MET A 97 6.22 2.57 5.70
N THR A 98 6.89 2.46 4.54
CA THR A 98 8.17 1.74 4.45
C THR A 98 9.26 2.44 3.65
N ILE A 99 8.91 3.36 2.73
CA ILE A 99 9.88 4.10 1.90
C ILE A 99 10.21 5.45 2.53
N ASN A 100 9.20 6.26 2.81
CA ASN A 100 9.35 7.62 3.32
C ASN A 100 10.08 7.74 4.67
N PRO A 101 10.00 6.78 5.62
CA PRO A 101 10.80 6.82 6.83
C PRO A 101 12.31 6.95 6.60
N SER A 102 12.80 6.42 5.48
CA SER A 102 14.22 6.50 5.10
C SER A 102 14.52 7.60 4.08
N LEU A 103 13.51 8.13 3.42
CA LEU A 103 13.66 9.12 2.34
C LEU A 103 13.47 10.56 2.83
N LEU A 104 12.51 10.76 3.75
CA LEU A 104 12.20 12.11 4.23
C LEU A 104 13.14 12.52 5.36
N PRO A 105 13.68 13.75 5.33
CA PRO A 105 14.42 14.28 6.47
C PRO A 105 13.46 14.52 7.65
N ASN A 106 13.83 14.05 8.84
CA ASN A 106 13.09 14.25 10.09
C ASN A 106 11.60 13.88 10.00
N PRO A 107 11.27 12.60 9.83
CA PRO A 107 9.88 12.16 9.80
C PRO A 107 9.19 12.51 11.12
N SER A 108 8.01 13.14 11.05
CA SER A 108 7.23 13.60 12.21
C SER A 108 6.53 12.47 12.97
N PHE A 109 6.53 11.24 12.41
CA PHE A 109 5.97 10.03 13.02
C PHE A 109 6.78 8.80 12.57
N ASP A 110 6.69 7.73 13.34
CA ASP A 110 7.26 6.43 13.01
C ASP A 110 6.12 5.44 12.71
N PRO A 111 5.94 5.02 11.44
CA PRO A 111 4.84 4.12 11.07
C PRO A 111 4.83 2.79 11.85
N GLN A 112 6.00 2.27 12.22
CA GLN A 112 6.10 1.00 12.94
C GLN A 112 5.77 1.11 14.43
N ARG A 113 6.00 2.30 15.02
CA ARG A 113 5.71 2.59 16.42
C ARG A 113 4.29 3.12 16.62
N ASP A 114 3.83 3.97 15.70
CA ASP A 114 2.66 4.82 15.92
C ASP A 114 1.38 4.27 15.27
N LEU A 115 1.49 3.25 14.39
CA LEU A 115 0.36 2.59 13.74
C LEU A 115 0.37 1.07 13.97
N ALA A 116 -0.79 0.53 14.31
CA ALA A 116 -1.02 -0.90 14.47
C ALA A 116 -1.56 -1.51 13.16
N PRO A 117 -0.88 -2.48 12.54
CA PRO A 117 -1.38 -3.19 11.37
C PRO A 117 -2.66 -3.98 11.69
N ILE A 118 -3.65 -3.94 10.79
CA ILE A 118 -4.87 -4.73 10.85
C ILE A 118 -4.84 -5.83 9.80
N ALA A 119 -4.60 -5.47 8.54
CA ALA A 119 -4.48 -6.42 7.44
C ALA A 119 -3.80 -5.77 6.22
N ARG A 120 -2.91 -6.48 5.53
CA ARG A 120 -2.57 -6.16 4.15
C ARG A 120 -3.63 -6.81 3.26
N LEU A 121 -4.32 -6.01 2.48
CA LEU A 121 -5.53 -6.43 1.78
C LEU A 121 -5.34 -6.52 0.26
N LEU A 122 -4.52 -5.64 -0.30
CA LEU A 122 -4.34 -5.53 -1.74
C LEU A 122 -2.86 -5.37 -2.10
N VAL A 123 -2.49 -5.91 -3.25
CA VAL A 123 -1.20 -5.71 -3.90
C VAL A 123 -1.44 -5.15 -5.30
N SER A 124 -0.67 -4.16 -5.69
CA SER A 124 -0.61 -3.65 -7.06
C SER A 124 0.75 -4.03 -7.64
N PRO A 125 0.80 -5.07 -8.48
CA PRO A 125 2.03 -5.39 -9.19
C PRO A 125 2.44 -4.20 -10.06
N THR A 126 3.75 -4.00 -10.19
CA THR A 126 4.31 -3.06 -11.16
C THR A 126 4.67 -3.84 -12.41
N ILE A 127 4.39 -3.28 -13.59
CA ILE A 127 4.78 -3.83 -14.88
C ILE A 127 6.01 -3.09 -15.36
N LEU A 128 7.03 -3.83 -15.76
CA LEU A 128 8.11 -3.35 -16.62
C LEU A 128 7.65 -3.45 -18.07
N ALA A 129 7.51 -2.31 -18.72
CA ALA A 129 7.17 -2.26 -20.14
C ALA A 129 8.15 -1.36 -20.93
N VAL A 130 8.37 -1.71 -22.18
CA VAL A 130 9.23 -0.96 -23.10
C VAL A 130 8.43 -0.41 -24.27
N ASN A 131 8.96 0.65 -24.90
CA ASN A 131 8.49 1.09 -26.20
C ASN A 131 8.64 -0.04 -27.24
N ASN A 132 7.73 -0.13 -28.20
CA ASN A 132 7.71 -1.22 -29.18
C ASN A 132 8.92 -1.23 -30.12
N ASP A 133 9.58 -0.10 -30.34
CA ASP A 133 10.78 0.01 -31.18
C ASP A 133 12.06 -0.44 -30.45
N VAL A 134 12.00 -0.65 -29.13
CA VAL A 134 13.13 -1.17 -28.37
C VAL A 134 13.38 -2.62 -28.78
N PRO A 135 14.61 -2.96 -29.22
CA PRO A 135 14.96 -4.32 -29.66
C PRO A 135 15.19 -5.28 -28.49
N ALA A 136 14.19 -5.36 -27.58
CA ALA A 136 14.16 -6.26 -26.46
C ALA A 136 12.75 -6.82 -26.27
N ARG A 137 12.62 -8.14 -26.28
CA ARG A 137 11.37 -8.90 -26.14
C ARG A 137 11.31 -9.65 -24.82
N SER A 138 12.39 -9.61 -24.05
CA SER A 138 12.50 -10.22 -22.73
C SER A 138 13.31 -9.33 -21.78
N VAL A 139 13.23 -9.61 -20.49
CA VAL A 139 14.07 -8.93 -19.48
C VAL A 139 15.54 -9.20 -19.75
N ALA A 140 15.91 -10.41 -20.14
CA ALA A 140 17.29 -10.77 -20.46
C ALA A 140 17.85 -9.95 -21.63
N GLU A 141 17.06 -9.77 -22.71
CA GLU A 141 17.45 -8.94 -23.86
C GLU A 141 17.54 -7.44 -23.47
N LEU A 142 16.64 -6.96 -22.62
CA LEU A 142 16.71 -5.58 -22.12
C LEU A 142 17.98 -5.35 -21.27
N ILE A 143 18.35 -6.29 -20.43
CA ILE A 143 19.58 -6.24 -19.63
C ILE A 143 20.82 -6.24 -20.54
N ALA A 144 20.83 -7.11 -21.56
CA ALA A 144 21.92 -7.15 -22.53
C ALA A 144 22.05 -5.83 -23.29
N LEU A 145 20.94 -5.26 -23.72
CA LEU A 145 20.90 -3.94 -24.39
C LEU A 145 21.43 -2.82 -23.48
N ALA A 146 21.01 -2.80 -22.21
CA ALA A 146 21.45 -1.79 -21.25
C ALA A 146 22.97 -1.88 -20.98
N ARG A 147 23.52 -3.10 -20.90
CA ARG A 147 24.96 -3.32 -20.75
C ARG A 147 25.74 -2.88 -21.98
N ALA A 148 25.20 -3.10 -23.19
CA ALA A 148 25.84 -2.69 -24.45
C ALA A 148 25.81 -1.17 -24.68
N GLN A 149 24.88 -0.45 -24.02
CA GLN A 149 24.65 0.98 -24.22
C GLN A 149 24.53 1.72 -22.88
N PRO A 150 25.60 1.81 -22.05
CA PRO A 150 25.56 2.50 -20.76
C PRO A 150 25.10 3.96 -20.91
N GLY A 151 24.18 4.40 -20.06
CA GLY A 151 23.63 5.76 -20.03
C GLY A 151 22.73 6.14 -21.20
N LYS A 152 22.44 5.21 -22.14
CA LYS A 152 21.57 5.51 -23.31
C LYS A 152 20.11 5.15 -23.08
N LEU A 153 19.84 4.14 -22.23
CA LEU A 153 18.48 3.77 -21.89
C LEU A 153 17.96 4.65 -20.76
N SER A 154 16.66 4.88 -20.78
CA SER A 154 15.98 5.66 -19.74
C SER A 154 14.71 4.96 -19.27
N TYR A 155 14.32 5.19 -18.01
CA TYR A 155 13.05 4.69 -17.50
C TYR A 155 12.19 5.80 -16.88
N ALA A 156 10.89 5.74 -17.15
CA ALA A 156 9.89 6.62 -16.57
C ALA A 156 9.32 6.05 -15.28
N SER A 157 9.06 6.90 -14.29
CA SER A 157 8.30 6.57 -13.07
C SER A 157 7.29 7.67 -12.73
N PRO A 158 6.29 7.41 -11.86
CA PRO A 158 5.37 8.45 -11.38
C PRO A 158 6.00 9.54 -10.52
N GLY A 159 7.28 9.43 -10.23
CA GLY A 159 8.04 10.39 -9.45
C GLY A 159 9.03 9.72 -8.49
N THR A 160 9.95 10.53 -7.99
CA THR A 160 10.98 10.11 -7.03
C THR A 160 10.35 9.61 -5.73
N GLY A 161 10.89 8.53 -5.16
CA GLY A 161 10.37 7.90 -3.93
C GLY A 161 9.13 7.03 -4.12
N THR A 162 8.63 6.87 -5.35
CA THR A 162 7.56 5.90 -5.63
C THR A 162 8.12 4.47 -5.72
N PRO A 163 7.31 3.42 -5.44
CA PRO A 163 7.75 2.04 -5.67
C PRO A 163 8.26 1.78 -7.08
N GLN A 164 7.73 2.47 -8.08
CA GLN A 164 8.14 2.37 -9.48
C GLN A 164 9.54 2.95 -9.72
N HIS A 165 9.86 4.07 -9.09
CA HIS A 165 11.22 4.60 -9.06
C HIS A 165 12.17 3.60 -8.39
N ILE A 166 11.79 3.10 -7.21
CA ILE A 166 12.57 2.10 -6.48
C ILE A 166 12.79 0.84 -7.34
N ALA A 167 11.80 0.38 -8.12
CA ALA A 167 11.98 -0.75 -9.02
C ALA A 167 13.08 -0.51 -10.05
N GLY A 168 13.13 0.69 -10.64
CA GLY A 168 14.22 1.08 -11.55
C GLY A 168 15.58 1.09 -10.87
N GLU A 169 15.68 1.67 -9.69
CA GLU A 169 16.94 1.76 -8.94
C GLU A 169 17.42 0.39 -8.42
N VAL A 170 16.50 -0.50 -8.01
CA VAL A 170 16.82 -1.90 -7.69
C VAL A 170 17.39 -2.61 -8.90
N LEU A 171 16.77 -2.46 -10.09
CA LEU A 171 17.26 -3.07 -11.32
C LEU A 171 18.69 -2.59 -11.65
N LYS A 172 18.92 -1.27 -11.57
CA LYS A 172 20.23 -0.65 -11.80
C LYS A 172 21.28 -1.18 -10.81
N SER A 173 20.98 -1.09 -9.52
CA SER A 173 21.91 -1.47 -8.45
C SER A 173 22.24 -2.97 -8.46
N GLN A 174 21.21 -3.82 -8.61
CA GLN A 174 21.38 -5.27 -8.55
C GLN A 174 22.19 -5.84 -9.72
N LEU A 175 22.08 -5.21 -10.90
CA LEU A 175 22.70 -5.71 -12.12
C LEU A 175 23.86 -4.84 -12.65
N GLY A 176 24.21 -3.76 -11.93
CA GLY A 176 25.26 -2.83 -12.33
C GLY A 176 24.95 -2.11 -13.64
N LEU A 177 23.69 -1.69 -13.85
CA LEU A 177 23.23 -1.03 -15.08
C LEU A 177 23.26 0.48 -14.96
N ASP A 178 23.69 1.16 -16.01
CA ASP A 178 23.62 2.60 -16.16
C ASP A 178 22.40 2.97 -17.02
N ILE A 179 21.30 3.34 -16.34
CA ILE A 179 20.01 3.69 -16.94
C ILE A 179 19.52 4.99 -16.31
N VAL A 180 19.11 5.95 -17.12
CA VAL A 180 18.69 7.27 -16.67
C VAL A 180 17.26 7.24 -16.12
N HIS A 181 17.04 7.78 -14.92
CA HIS A 181 15.70 7.97 -14.38
C HIS A 181 15.07 9.25 -14.93
N VAL A 182 13.80 9.15 -15.36
CA VAL A 182 12.96 10.27 -15.81
C VAL A 182 11.72 10.33 -14.93
N PRO A 183 11.71 11.17 -13.88
CA PRO A 183 10.56 11.32 -13.00
C PRO A 183 9.45 12.14 -13.65
N TYR A 184 8.21 11.63 -13.54
CA TYR A 184 6.99 12.36 -13.93
C TYR A 184 6.15 12.71 -12.71
N ARG A 185 5.18 13.60 -12.89
CA ARG A 185 4.16 13.87 -11.86
C ARG A 185 2.95 12.96 -12.11
N GLY A 186 2.95 11.79 -11.45
CA GLY A 186 1.90 10.79 -11.60
C GLY A 186 2.15 9.77 -12.73
N ALA A 187 1.14 8.94 -13.02
CA ALA A 187 1.22 7.86 -14.01
C ALA A 187 1.19 8.44 -15.44
N ASN A 188 2.31 8.96 -15.91
CA ASN A 188 2.49 9.44 -17.26
C ASN A 188 3.55 8.59 -17.98
N PHE A 189 3.14 7.92 -19.06
CA PHE A 189 3.99 7.10 -19.91
C PHE A 189 3.84 7.43 -21.41
N THR A 190 3.28 8.60 -21.71
CA THR A 190 3.11 9.08 -23.10
C THR A 190 4.46 9.17 -23.83
N ASP A 191 5.51 9.59 -23.13
CA ASP A 191 6.84 9.68 -23.71
C ASP A 191 7.48 8.31 -23.96
N VAL A 192 7.05 7.29 -23.21
CA VAL A 192 7.46 5.90 -23.47
C VAL A 192 6.73 5.38 -24.72
N ILE A 193 5.44 5.63 -24.86
CA ILE A 193 4.69 5.29 -26.09
C ILE A 193 5.28 5.99 -27.32
N GLY A 194 5.68 7.25 -27.17
CA GLY A 194 6.30 8.06 -28.24
C GLY A 194 7.78 7.80 -28.47
N GLY A 195 8.41 6.84 -27.77
CA GLY A 195 9.81 6.46 -27.96
C GLY A 195 10.85 7.45 -27.40
N ARG A 196 10.43 8.53 -26.72
CA ARG A 196 11.35 9.48 -26.07
C ARG A 196 12.01 8.93 -24.82
N VAL A 197 11.33 8.02 -24.12
CA VAL A 197 11.83 7.26 -22.97
C VAL A 197 11.76 5.77 -23.31
N THR A 198 12.80 5.01 -22.99
CA THR A 198 12.96 3.62 -23.42
C THR A 198 11.92 2.69 -22.79
N MET A 199 11.71 2.82 -21.48
CA MET A 199 10.87 1.90 -20.70
C MET A 199 10.20 2.61 -19.54
N THR A 200 9.28 1.91 -18.88
CA THR A 200 8.60 2.39 -17.68
C THR A 200 8.38 1.26 -16.68
N PHE A 201 8.39 1.64 -15.41
CA PHE A 201 7.78 0.88 -14.34
C PHE A 201 6.50 1.57 -13.93
N GLN A 202 5.35 0.88 -14.03
CA GLN A 202 4.05 1.43 -13.66
C GLN A 202 3.17 0.37 -13.01
N ASN A 203 2.28 0.81 -12.12
CA ASN A 203 1.28 -0.09 -11.55
C ASN A 203 0.42 -0.73 -12.65
N ALA A 204 0.11 -2.00 -12.47
CA ALA A 204 -0.67 -2.78 -13.43
C ALA A 204 -1.98 -2.07 -13.82
N GLY A 205 -2.70 -1.48 -12.85
CA GLY A 205 -3.93 -0.76 -13.13
C GLY A 205 -3.79 0.43 -14.10
N ALA A 206 -2.64 1.08 -14.10
CA ALA A 206 -2.38 2.19 -15.02
C ALA A 206 -1.93 1.72 -16.42
N LEU A 207 -1.24 0.57 -16.49
CA LEU A 207 -0.53 0.16 -17.71
C LEU A 207 -1.20 -1.02 -18.44
N LEU A 208 -2.05 -1.78 -17.76
CA LEU A 208 -2.66 -3.00 -18.26
C LEU A 208 -3.33 -2.82 -19.62
N ALA A 209 -4.20 -1.83 -19.76
CA ALA A 209 -4.89 -1.54 -21.02
C ALA A 209 -3.88 -1.19 -22.14
N THR A 210 -2.89 -0.37 -21.84
CA THR A 210 -1.86 0.06 -22.81
C THR A 210 -1.03 -1.11 -23.34
N VAL A 211 -0.71 -2.07 -22.46
CA VAL A 211 0.01 -3.31 -22.85
C VAL A 211 -0.89 -4.23 -23.65
N ARG A 212 -2.15 -4.43 -23.25
CA ARG A 212 -3.13 -5.26 -23.98
C ARG A 212 -3.46 -4.70 -25.36
N ASP A 213 -3.53 -3.37 -25.47
CA ASP A 213 -3.72 -2.69 -26.77
C ASP A 213 -2.47 -2.73 -27.65
N GLY A 214 -1.37 -3.31 -27.18
CA GLY A 214 -0.12 -3.40 -27.94
C GLY A 214 0.61 -2.06 -28.14
N LYS A 215 0.25 -1.01 -27.37
CA LYS A 215 0.92 0.31 -27.45
C LYS A 215 2.28 0.33 -26.77
N LEU A 216 2.49 -0.56 -25.81
CA LEU A 216 3.75 -0.85 -25.16
C LEU A 216 3.92 -2.37 -25.05
N ARG A 217 5.15 -2.83 -25.00
CA ARG A 217 5.48 -4.25 -24.75
C ARG A 217 5.75 -4.48 -23.27
N GLY A 218 4.88 -5.23 -22.59
CA GLY A 218 5.12 -5.72 -21.23
C GLY A 218 6.20 -6.81 -21.24
N LEU A 219 7.21 -6.70 -20.39
CA LEU A 219 8.29 -7.69 -20.30
C LEU A 219 8.16 -8.56 -19.04
N ALA A 220 7.81 -7.99 -17.91
CA ALA A 220 7.67 -8.73 -16.66
C ALA A 220 6.88 -7.92 -15.62
N MET A 221 6.45 -8.62 -14.57
CA MET A 221 5.90 -8.06 -13.35
C MET A 221 6.93 -8.07 -12.23
N THR A 222 6.84 -7.08 -11.33
CA THR A 222 7.78 -6.96 -10.21
C THR A 222 7.28 -7.62 -8.92
N ALA A 223 6.11 -8.26 -8.95
CA ALA A 223 5.59 -9.03 -7.83
C ALA A 223 6.28 -10.41 -7.73
N ARG A 224 6.25 -11.03 -6.55
CA ARG A 224 6.81 -12.37 -6.31
C ARG A 224 6.15 -13.44 -7.16
N ASN A 225 4.83 -13.38 -7.30
CA ASN A 225 4.02 -14.31 -8.06
C ASN A 225 3.37 -13.58 -9.24
N ARG A 226 3.01 -14.32 -10.30
CA ARG A 226 2.23 -13.76 -11.40
C ARG A 226 0.88 -13.27 -10.91
N SER A 227 0.42 -12.16 -11.46
CA SER A 227 -0.94 -11.68 -11.22
C SER A 227 -1.95 -12.59 -11.94
N PRO A 228 -3.04 -13.01 -11.27
CA PRO A 228 -4.13 -13.71 -11.93
C PRO A 228 -4.81 -12.88 -13.04
N ASN A 229 -4.64 -11.55 -13.01
CA ASN A 229 -5.16 -10.62 -14.01
C ASN A 229 -4.25 -10.50 -15.25
N MET A 230 -2.99 -10.98 -15.17
CA MET A 230 -1.99 -10.97 -16.26
C MET A 230 -1.12 -12.24 -16.21
N PRO A 231 -1.68 -13.43 -16.32
CA PRO A 231 -0.94 -14.68 -16.18
C PRO A 231 0.11 -14.89 -17.28
N GLU A 232 -0.02 -14.18 -18.41
CA GLU A 232 0.90 -14.22 -19.52
C GLU A 232 2.22 -13.51 -19.25
N LEU A 233 2.28 -12.52 -18.35
CA LEU A 233 3.52 -11.85 -18.00
C LEU A 233 4.31 -12.63 -16.93
N PRO A 234 5.57 -12.98 -17.17
CA PRO A 234 6.42 -13.56 -16.15
C PRO A 234 6.72 -12.56 -15.03
N THR A 235 7.13 -13.04 -13.89
CA THR A 235 7.73 -12.18 -12.86
C THR A 235 9.19 -11.86 -13.22
N MET A 236 9.75 -10.80 -12.62
CA MET A 236 11.18 -10.49 -12.76
C MET A 236 12.05 -11.66 -12.25
N ILE A 237 11.60 -12.38 -11.22
CA ILE A 237 12.27 -13.56 -10.68
C ILE A 237 12.28 -14.68 -11.72
N GLU A 238 11.14 -15.00 -12.33
CA GLU A 238 11.03 -15.98 -13.42
C GLU A 238 11.86 -15.58 -14.65
N ALA A 239 12.00 -14.28 -14.89
CA ALA A 239 12.79 -13.71 -15.98
C ALA A 239 14.31 -13.65 -15.68
N GLY A 240 14.76 -14.24 -14.57
CA GLY A 240 16.18 -14.40 -14.24
C GLY A 240 16.79 -13.27 -13.39
N VAL A 241 15.98 -12.41 -12.76
CA VAL A 241 16.44 -11.41 -11.80
C VAL A 241 16.04 -11.87 -10.39
N PRO A 242 16.94 -12.56 -9.64
CA PRO A 242 16.60 -13.16 -8.37
C PRO A 242 16.22 -12.09 -7.33
N ASP A 243 15.33 -12.44 -6.41
CA ASP A 243 14.88 -11.59 -5.29
C ASP A 243 14.33 -10.22 -5.70
N PHE A 244 13.95 -10.05 -6.97
CA PHE A 244 13.37 -8.82 -7.48
C PHE A 244 11.88 -8.78 -7.14
N GLU A 245 11.56 -8.17 -6.02
CA GLU A 245 10.18 -7.95 -5.60
C GLU A 245 9.99 -6.48 -5.19
N VAL A 246 9.25 -5.74 -6.01
CA VAL A 246 8.87 -4.36 -5.77
C VAL A 246 7.41 -4.19 -6.20
N ALA A 247 6.50 -4.36 -5.27
CA ALA A 247 5.09 -4.15 -5.53
C ALA A 247 4.52 -3.07 -4.59
N SER A 248 3.57 -2.30 -5.08
CA SER A 248 2.76 -1.47 -4.20
C SER A 248 1.80 -2.36 -3.44
N TRP A 249 1.56 -2.08 -2.17
CA TRP A 249 0.53 -2.73 -1.39
C TRP A 249 -0.36 -1.70 -0.69
N PHE A 250 -1.59 -2.12 -0.37
CA PHE A 250 -2.54 -1.35 0.41
C PHE A 250 -3.02 -2.19 1.58
N GLY A 251 -3.11 -1.56 2.74
CA GLY A 251 -3.51 -2.23 3.97
C GLY A 251 -4.25 -1.30 4.91
N LEU A 252 -5.01 -1.93 5.79
CA LEU A 252 -5.75 -1.25 6.84
C LEU A 252 -4.90 -1.21 8.11
N LEU A 253 -4.80 -0.02 8.73
CA LEU A 253 -4.07 0.22 9.97
C LEU A 253 -4.93 1.06 10.93
N ALA A 254 -4.62 1.00 12.21
CA ALA A 254 -5.21 1.83 13.25
C ALA A 254 -4.12 2.56 14.04
N PRO A 255 -4.44 3.60 14.83
CA PRO A 255 -3.51 4.16 15.81
C PRO A 255 -3.01 3.08 16.78
N VAL A 256 -1.73 3.15 17.18
CA VAL A 256 -1.19 2.26 18.20
C VAL A 256 -1.99 2.39 19.50
N GLY A 257 -2.16 1.30 20.24
CA GLY A 257 -3.00 1.26 21.44
C GLY A 257 -4.48 0.97 21.18
N THR A 258 -4.92 0.83 19.92
CA THR A 258 -6.27 0.35 19.61
C THR A 258 -6.47 -1.04 20.23
N PRO A 259 -7.57 -1.27 20.99
CA PRO A 259 -7.79 -2.53 21.69
C PRO A 259 -7.73 -3.77 20.78
N ALA A 260 -7.05 -4.82 21.23
CA ALA A 260 -6.89 -6.06 20.47
C ALA A 260 -8.21 -6.67 19.98
N PRO A 261 -9.32 -6.68 20.75
CA PRO A 261 -10.61 -7.17 20.24
C PRO A 261 -11.15 -6.36 19.06
N ILE A 262 -10.88 -5.03 19.01
CA ILE A 262 -11.26 -4.17 17.89
C ILE A 262 -10.41 -4.49 16.67
N ILE A 263 -9.09 -4.64 16.83
CA ILE A 263 -8.18 -5.06 15.75
C ILE A 263 -8.63 -6.41 15.15
N ALA A 264 -8.92 -7.39 16.01
CA ALA A 264 -9.36 -8.73 15.56
C ALA A 264 -10.71 -8.65 14.79
N LYS A 265 -11.66 -7.85 15.29
CA LYS A 265 -12.96 -7.65 14.62
C LYS A 265 -12.79 -6.97 13.26
N LEU A 266 -11.97 -5.91 13.19
CA LEU A 266 -11.65 -5.21 11.94
C LEU A 266 -10.94 -6.13 10.96
N HIS A 267 -9.95 -6.90 11.41
CA HIS A 267 -9.23 -7.86 10.57
C HIS A 267 -10.17 -8.88 9.94
N LYS A 268 -10.98 -9.56 10.78
CA LYS A 268 -11.94 -10.56 10.30
C LYS A 268 -12.85 -9.99 9.21
N GLN A 269 -13.48 -8.83 9.49
CA GLN A 269 -14.38 -8.21 8.54
C GLN A 269 -13.68 -7.73 7.28
N ALA A 270 -12.47 -7.19 7.41
CA ALA A 270 -11.70 -6.72 6.25
C ALA A 270 -11.36 -7.86 5.29
N VAL A 271 -10.96 -9.02 5.82
CA VAL A 271 -10.68 -10.21 5.01
C VAL A 271 -11.95 -10.71 4.32
N GLU A 272 -13.07 -10.83 5.04
CA GLU A 272 -14.36 -11.23 4.45
C GLU A 272 -14.77 -10.31 3.29
N ILE A 273 -14.64 -8.99 3.47
CA ILE A 273 -14.99 -7.98 2.46
C ILE A 273 -14.15 -8.16 1.19
N VAL A 274 -12.82 -8.19 1.30
CA VAL A 274 -11.96 -8.22 0.10
C VAL A 274 -12.02 -9.56 -0.63
N GLN A 275 -12.39 -10.64 0.06
CA GLN A 275 -12.58 -11.95 -0.54
C GLN A 275 -13.93 -12.10 -1.27
N HIS A 276 -14.86 -11.15 -1.09
CA HIS A 276 -16.14 -11.23 -1.79
C HIS A 276 -15.94 -11.20 -3.32
N PRO A 277 -16.54 -12.15 -4.10
CA PRO A 277 -16.26 -12.31 -5.53
C PRO A 277 -16.40 -11.01 -6.35
N HIS A 278 -17.49 -10.26 -6.13
CA HIS A 278 -17.74 -9.00 -6.82
C HIS A 278 -16.67 -7.95 -6.53
N LEU A 279 -16.16 -7.89 -5.29
CA LEU A 279 -15.14 -6.91 -4.92
C LEU A 279 -13.76 -7.32 -5.46
N ARG A 280 -13.45 -8.63 -5.45
CA ARG A 280 -12.23 -9.17 -6.08
C ARG A 280 -12.19 -8.83 -7.57
N GLU A 281 -13.31 -9.03 -8.28
CA GLU A 281 -13.42 -8.69 -9.70
C GLU A 281 -13.19 -7.19 -9.93
N ASN A 282 -13.81 -6.33 -9.12
CA ASN A 282 -13.66 -4.88 -9.24
C ASN A 282 -12.22 -4.42 -8.94
N PHE A 283 -11.56 -5.01 -7.94
CA PHE A 283 -10.15 -4.76 -7.69
C PHE A 283 -9.28 -5.23 -8.86
N GLY A 284 -9.55 -6.41 -9.42
CA GLY A 284 -8.84 -6.92 -10.59
C GLY A 284 -8.96 -5.99 -11.82
N ARG A 285 -10.12 -5.39 -12.04
CA ARG A 285 -10.34 -4.42 -13.13
C ARG A 285 -9.46 -3.18 -13.03
N ILE A 286 -9.10 -2.77 -11.82
CA ILE A 286 -8.17 -1.66 -11.55
C ILE A 286 -6.74 -2.13 -11.24
N GLY A 287 -6.40 -3.38 -11.61
CA GLY A 287 -5.05 -3.94 -11.50
C GLY A 287 -4.57 -4.18 -10.07
N LEU A 288 -5.50 -4.47 -9.15
CA LEU A 288 -5.20 -4.83 -7.77
C LEU A 288 -5.50 -6.30 -7.54
N ASP A 289 -4.53 -7.01 -6.98
CA ASP A 289 -4.68 -8.40 -6.56
C ASP A 289 -5.03 -8.46 -5.07
N VAL A 290 -6.05 -9.25 -4.72
CA VAL A 290 -6.47 -9.42 -3.33
C VAL A 290 -5.52 -10.36 -2.60
N VAL A 291 -5.06 -9.89 -1.46
CA VAL A 291 -4.34 -10.67 -0.45
C VAL A 291 -5.10 -10.57 0.89
N SER A 292 -4.66 -11.26 1.93
CA SER A 292 -5.36 -11.22 3.23
C SER A 292 -4.40 -11.60 4.36
N ASP A 293 -3.29 -10.85 4.46
CA ASP A 293 -2.31 -11.12 5.50
C ASP A 293 -2.81 -10.67 6.86
N ALA A 294 -2.58 -11.54 7.85
CA ALA A 294 -2.89 -11.29 9.24
C ALA A 294 -2.05 -10.13 9.82
N PRO A 295 -2.46 -9.52 10.94
CA PRO A 295 -1.76 -8.38 11.54
C PRO A 295 -0.26 -8.61 11.75
N GLU A 296 0.14 -9.78 12.25
CA GLU A 296 1.53 -10.14 12.54
C GLU A 296 2.36 -10.32 11.26
N ALA A 297 1.76 -10.95 10.24
CA ALA A 297 2.39 -11.09 8.92
C ALA A 297 2.57 -9.71 8.27
N PHE A 298 1.56 -8.85 8.35
CA PHE A 298 1.61 -7.50 7.83
C PHE A 298 2.64 -6.63 8.58
N ALA A 299 2.72 -6.72 9.90
CA ALA A 299 3.78 -6.07 10.69
C ALA A 299 5.18 -6.52 10.25
N THR A 300 5.34 -7.81 9.98
CA THR A 300 6.61 -8.35 9.49
C THR A 300 6.97 -7.80 8.11
N ILE A 301 6.00 -7.70 7.18
CA ILE A 301 6.20 -7.10 5.86
C ILE A 301 6.63 -5.63 6.00
N ILE A 302 5.94 -4.83 6.83
CA ILE A 302 6.31 -3.44 7.06
C ILE A 302 7.77 -3.33 7.55
N ARG A 303 8.16 -4.15 8.52
CA ARG A 303 9.51 -4.14 9.07
C ARG A 303 10.56 -4.53 8.04
N THR A 304 10.34 -5.62 7.30
CA THR A 304 11.30 -6.12 6.29
C THR A 304 11.41 -5.18 5.10
N ASP A 305 10.29 -4.64 4.63
CA ASP A 305 10.27 -3.64 3.56
C ASP A 305 11.00 -2.37 3.98
N THR A 306 10.78 -1.87 5.20
CA THR A 306 11.48 -0.67 5.70
C THR A 306 13.00 -0.87 5.67
N ALA A 307 13.50 -2.00 6.16
CA ALA A 307 14.93 -2.31 6.14
C ALA A 307 15.47 -2.44 4.70
N LYS A 308 14.71 -3.11 3.82
CA LYS A 308 15.04 -3.28 2.41
C LYS A 308 15.14 -1.93 1.70
N TRP A 309 14.14 -1.09 1.84
CA TRP A 309 14.11 0.22 1.16
C TRP A 309 15.13 1.19 1.73
N ALA A 310 15.39 1.16 3.04
CA ALA A 310 16.48 1.95 3.64
C ALA A 310 17.83 1.63 3.00
N LYS A 311 18.12 0.34 2.76
CA LYS A 311 19.33 -0.08 2.07
C LYS A 311 19.36 0.40 0.61
N VAL A 312 18.29 0.20 -0.14
CA VAL A 312 18.19 0.62 -1.55
C VAL A 312 18.35 2.13 -1.68
N ILE A 313 17.65 2.92 -0.85
CA ILE A 313 17.72 4.39 -0.86
C ILE A 313 19.15 4.87 -0.59
N LYS A 314 19.81 4.25 0.40
CA LYS A 314 21.20 4.58 0.75
C LYS A 314 22.17 4.21 -0.39
N ASP A 315 22.09 3.00 -0.90
CA ASP A 315 23.02 2.47 -1.91
C ASP A 315 22.87 3.20 -3.26
N ALA A 316 21.65 3.56 -3.64
CA ALA A 316 21.37 4.31 -4.87
C ALA A 316 21.47 5.85 -4.69
N GLY A 317 21.75 6.34 -3.47
CA GLY A 317 21.87 7.77 -3.21
C GLY A 317 20.60 8.57 -3.43
N ILE A 318 19.41 7.92 -3.31
CA ILE A 318 18.11 8.55 -3.57
C ILE A 318 17.82 9.61 -2.51
N LYS A 319 17.47 10.82 -2.94
CA LYS A 319 17.10 11.93 -2.06
C LYS A 319 15.67 12.40 -2.29
N ALA A 320 15.04 12.92 -1.24
CA ALA A 320 13.73 13.55 -1.36
C ALA A 320 13.86 14.84 -2.21
N GLY A 321 12.99 15.00 -3.20
CA GLY A 321 12.89 16.26 -3.98
C GLY A 321 13.76 16.34 -5.24
N GLU A 322 14.42 15.26 -5.64
CA GLU A 322 15.07 15.13 -6.95
C GLU A 322 14.17 14.51 -7.99
#